data_213d0be91ed98f0bcf7c62e8ccaa33ce
#
_entry.id   213d0be91ed98f0bcf7c62e8ccaa33ce
#
_cell.length_a   1.000
_cell.length_b   1.000
_cell.length_c   1.000
_cell.angle_alpha   90.00
_cell.angle_beta   90.00
_cell.angle_gamma   90.00
#
_symmetry.space_group_name_H-M   'P 1'
#
loop_
_entity.id
_entity.type
_entity.pdbx_description
1 polymer ?
#
loop_
_entity_poly.entity_id
_entity_poly.type
_entity_poly.pdbx_seq_one_letter_code
_entity_poly.pdbx_strand_id
1 'polypeptide(L)'
;MVMFFGMCNSLATFQSMMDATFEDMINNNEVVIYMDDILIFTPDEAVLANNTRKVLKQLQENDLFLKLTKCKVNKSKIDYLGMVIEERKISMDSGKLKGIQDWPVPTTVKQVRAFLGFGNFYQHSIRHFYDLVKPLNNVLKIISSNGPPIVKEYLIP
;
A
#
# COMPACT_ATOMS: atom_id res chain seq x y z
N MET A 1 6.01 24.11 -14.74
CA MET A 1 5.57 23.04 -15.66
C MET A 1 4.58 22.18 -14.87
N VAL A 2 3.35 21.99 -15.34
CA VAL A 2 2.33 21.20 -14.62
C VAL A 2 2.26 19.82 -15.27
N MET A 3 2.39 18.74 -14.48
CA MET A 3 2.20 17.38 -14.96
C MET A 3 0.70 17.04 -14.93
N PHE A 4 0.20 16.51 -16.06
CA PHE A 4 -1.20 16.08 -16.16
C PHE A 4 -1.32 14.62 -15.65
N PHE A 5 -2.36 14.35 -14.87
CA PHE A 5 -2.76 12.98 -14.56
C PHE A 5 -3.12 12.22 -15.84
N GLY A 6 -2.59 11.01 -15.99
CA GLY A 6 -2.87 10.13 -17.14
C GLY A 6 -1.71 9.92 -18.12
N MET A 7 -0.59 10.62 -17.97
CA MET A 7 0.62 10.29 -18.72
C MET A 7 1.33 9.10 -18.05
N CYS A 8 1.84 8.16 -18.85
CA CYS A 8 2.44 6.90 -18.36
C CYS A 8 3.53 7.08 -17.28
N ASN A 9 4.32 8.16 -17.35
CA ASN A 9 5.46 8.38 -16.45
C ASN A 9 5.21 9.45 -15.38
N SER A 10 4.03 10.07 -15.33
CA SER A 10 3.77 11.18 -14.39
C SER A 10 3.96 10.78 -12.94
N LEU A 11 3.48 9.59 -12.55
CA LEU A 11 3.59 9.08 -11.19
C LEU A 11 5.05 8.84 -10.79
N ALA A 12 5.85 8.21 -11.67
CA ALA A 12 7.28 7.96 -11.42
C ALA A 12 8.06 9.26 -11.33
N THR A 13 7.77 10.23 -12.21
CA THR A 13 8.41 11.55 -12.19
C THR A 13 8.06 12.33 -10.93
N PHE A 14 6.80 12.27 -10.50
CA PHE A 14 6.38 12.91 -9.25
C PHE A 14 7.05 12.28 -8.03
N GLN A 15 7.10 10.94 -7.95
CA GLN A 15 7.81 10.24 -6.88
C GLN A 15 9.29 10.65 -6.85
N SER A 16 9.97 10.66 -8.00
CA SER A 16 11.40 11.06 -8.07
C SER A 16 11.61 12.51 -7.62
N MET A 17 10.69 13.41 -7.93
CA MET A 17 10.73 14.79 -7.45
C MET A 17 10.57 14.86 -5.92
N MET A 18 9.61 14.11 -5.36
CA MET A 18 9.38 14.03 -3.92
C MET A 18 10.60 13.43 -3.21
N ASP A 19 11.17 12.35 -3.75
CA ASP A 19 12.38 11.71 -3.19
C ASP A 19 13.55 12.68 -3.17
N ALA A 20 13.77 13.44 -4.23
CA ALA A 20 14.84 14.46 -4.30
C ALA A 20 14.57 15.64 -3.33
N THR A 21 13.32 16.08 -3.21
CA THR A 21 12.92 17.20 -2.32
C THR A 21 13.15 16.86 -0.85
N PHE A 22 12.95 15.59 -0.46
CA PHE A 22 13.02 15.13 0.91
C PHE A 22 14.18 14.15 1.18
N GLU A 23 15.19 14.11 0.30
CA GLU A 23 16.29 13.15 0.34
C GLU A 23 16.96 13.04 1.72
N ASP A 24 17.31 14.17 2.32
CA ASP A 24 17.94 14.20 3.65
C ASP A 24 17.05 13.57 4.73
N MET A 25 15.75 13.88 4.70
CA MET A 25 14.81 13.39 5.72
C MET A 25 14.48 11.91 5.52
N ILE A 26 14.47 11.43 4.27
CA ILE A 26 14.31 10.01 3.94
C ILE A 26 15.51 9.22 4.41
N ASN A 27 16.73 9.69 4.09
CA ASN A 27 18.00 9.05 4.49
C ASN A 27 18.17 8.99 6.01
N ASN A 28 17.66 9.99 6.73
CA ASN A 28 17.67 10.04 8.20
C ASN A 28 16.54 9.22 8.84
N ASN A 29 15.70 8.54 8.06
CA ASN A 29 14.50 7.84 8.53
C ASN A 29 13.53 8.74 9.34
N GLU A 30 13.41 10.01 8.98
CA GLU A 30 12.48 10.95 9.58
C GLU A 30 11.11 10.92 8.90
N VAL A 31 11.08 10.56 7.59
CA VAL A 31 9.86 10.49 6.77
C VAL A 31 9.86 9.29 5.83
N VAL A 32 8.67 8.83 5.49
CA VAL A 32 8.44 7.93 4.35
C VAL A 32 7.45 8.61 3.41
N ILE A 33 7.74 8.58 2.12
CA ILE A 33 6.94 9.23 1.10
C ILE A 33 6.53 8.22 0.04
N TYR A 34 5.26 8.19 -0.26
CA TYR A 34 4.72 7.43 -1.37
C TYR A 34 3.70 8.29 -2.12
N MET A 35 4.10 8.75 -3.29
CA MET A 35 3.34 9.71 -4.09
C MET A 35 2.99 10.97 -3.29
N ASP A 36 1.70 11.24 -3.09
CA ASP A 36 1.14 12.37 -2.34
C ASP A 36 0.98 12.11 -0.83
N ASP A 37 1.27 10.88 -0.37
CA ASP A 37 1.17 10.51 1.04
C ASP A 37 2.54 10.64 1.73
N ILE A 38 2.65 11.54 2.71
CA ILE A 38 3.85 11.76 3.53
C ILE A 38 3.58 11.26 4.94
N LEU A 39 4.35 10.29 5.40
CA LEU A 39 4.32 9.79 6.78
C LEU A 39 5.54 10.29 7.53
N ILE A 40 5.32 11.06 8.61
CA ILE A 40 6.36 11.51 9.54
C ILE A 40 6.24 10.64 10.78
N PHE A 41 7.34 10.04 11.22
CA PHE A 41 7.32 9.13 12.37
C PHE A 41 8.55 9.31 13.25
N THR A 42 8.33 9.23 14.56
CA THR A 42 9.38 9.26 15.59
C THR A 42 8.76 8.87 16.93
N PRO A 43 9.51 8.30 17.86
CA PRO A 43 9.02 8.02 19.21
C PRO A 43 8.93 9.26 20.10
N ASP A 44 9.54 10.39 19.70
CA ASP A 44 9.61 11.62 20.50
C ASP A 44 8.70 12.70 19.90
N GLU A 45 7.78 13.22 20.72
CA GLU A 45 6.81 14.23 20.30
C GLU A 45 7.46 15.58 19.94
N ALA A 46 8.54 15.97 20.64
CA ALA A 46 9.26 17.21 20.34
C ALA A 46 10.00 17.10 19.00
N VAL A 47 10.59 15.93 18.72
CA VAL A 47 11.21 15.62 17.43
C VAL A 47 10.15 15.56 16.34
N LEU A 48 8.97 14.99 16.60
CA LEU A 48 7.85 14.96 15.65
C LEU A 48 7.44 16.38 15.22
N ALA A 49 7.28 17.27 16.17
CA ALA A 49 6.94 18.67 15.89
C ALA A 49 8.01 19.37 15.04
N ASN A 50 9.29 19.12 15.33
CA ASN A 50 10.39 19.66 14.56
C ASN A 50 10.43 19.12 13.11
N ASN A 51 10.29 17.79 12.96
CA ASN A 51 10.27 17.15 11.62
C ASN A 51 9.05 17.61 10.81
N THR A 52 7.90 17.78 11.46
CA THR A 52 6.72 18.35 10.82
C THR A 52 6.99 19.76 10.28
N ARG A 53 7.67 20.62 11.05
CA ARG A 53 8.06 21.97 10.57
C ARG A 53 9.00 21.90 9.38
N LYS A 54 10.00 21.00 9.40
CA LYS A 54 10.91 20.79 8.27
C LYS A 54 10.13 20.38 7.02
N VAL A 55 9.22 19.40 7.13
CA VAL A 55 8.38 18.96 6.00
C VAL A 55 7.55 20.12 5.45
N LEU A 56 6.86 20.87 6.31
CA LEU A 56 6.05 22.01 5.86
C LEU A 56 6.89 23.09 5.17
N LYS A 57 8.10 23.33 5.65
CA LYS A 57 9.03 24.28 5.04
C LYS A 57 9.46 23.80 3.64
N GLN A 58 9.86 22.54 3.50
CA GLN A 58 10.24 21.96 2.21
C GLN A 58 9.09 22.00 1.19
N LEU A 59 7.86 21.70 1.63
CA LEU A 59 6.68 21.82 0.78
C LEU A 59 6.46 23.26 0.30
N GLN A 60 6.58 24.23 1.21
CA GLN A 60 6.44 25.65 0.88
C GLN A 60 7.51 26.13 -0.09
N GLU A 61 8.76 25.74 0.10
CA GLU A 61 9.90 26.12 -0.76
C GLU A 61 9.79 25.53 -2.18
N ASN A 62 9.02 24.45 -2.35
CA ASN A 62 8.82 23.78 -3.63
C ASN A 62 7.40 23.99 -4.21
N ASP A 63 6.65 24.99 -3.71
CA ASP A 63 5.27 25.30 -4.16
C ASP A 63 4.31 24.12 -4.11
N LEU A 64 4.48 23.21 -3.12
CA LEU A 64 3.63 22.06 -2.89
C LEU A 64 2.57 22.38 -1.81
N PHE A 65 1.31 22.15 -2.14
CA PHE A 65 0.19 22.55 -1.29
C PHE A 65 -0.45 21.33 -0.61
N LEU A 66 -0.72 21.46 0.71
CA LEU A 66 -1.41 20.47 1.50
C LEU A 66 -2.90 20.77 1.61
N LYS A 67 -3.70 19.71 1.56
CA LYS A 67 -5.11 19.78 1.95
C LYS A 67 -5.24 19.50 3.46
N LEU A 68 -5.28 20.54 4.27
CA LEU A 68 -5.29 20.46 5.74
C LEU A 68 -6.39 19.55 6.30
N THR A 69 -7.56 19.50 5.65
CA THR A 69 -8.67 18.62 6.05
C THR A 69 -8.38 17.14 5.92
N LYS A 70 -7.34 16.75 5.15
CA LYS A 70 -6.87 15.36 5.00
C LYS A 70 -5.68 15.05 5.90
N CYS A 71 -5.01 16.07 6.44
CA CYS A 71 -3.83 15.87 7.29
C CYS A 71 -4.24 15.31 8.66
N LYS A 72 -3.55 14.27 9.07
CA LYS A 72 -3.69 13.66 10.40
C LYS A 72 -2.40 13.99 11.17
N VAL A 73 -2.49 14.84 12.18
CA VAL A 73 -1.33 15.30 12.94
C VAL A 73 -1.38 14.68 14.35
N ASN A 74 -0.23 14.32 14.88
CA ASN A 74 -0.02 13.80 16.23
C ASN A 74 -0.99 12.64 16.58
N LYS A 75 -0.96 11.58 15.78
CA LYS A 75 -1.77 10.39 15.98
C LYS A 75 -0.87 9.19 16.32
N SER A 76 -1.23 8.47 17.37
CA SER A 76 -0.59 7.19 17.74
C SER A 76 -1.02 6.02 16.85
N LYS A 77 -2.07 6.23 16.07
CA LYS A 77 -2.61 5.26 15.11
C LYS A 77 -2.99 5.97 13.82
N ILE A 78 -2.51 5.47 12.69
CA ILE A 78 -2.75 6.07 11.39
C ILE A 78 -2.97 4.99 10.31
N ASP A 79 -3.87 5.30 9.39
CA ASP A 79 -4.04 4.52 8.16
C ASP A 79 -3.07 5.07 7.11
N TYR A 80 -2.20 4.21 6.60
CA TYR A 80 -1.22 4.55 5.58
C TYR A 80 -1.10 3.43 4.56
N LEU A 81 -1.32 3.72 3.29
CA LEU A 81 -1.25 2.76 2.17
C LEU A 81 -2.08 1.46 2.39
N GLY A 82 -3.26 1.58 3.01
CA GLY A 82 -4.14 0.43 3.28
C GLY A 82 -3.72 -0.44 4.47
N MET A 83 -2.72 0.01 5.22
CA MET A 83 -2.30 -0.59 6.49
C MET A 83 -2.61 0.36 7.64
N VAL A 84 -2.82 -0.20 8.81
CA VAL A 84 -2.95 0.54 10.07
C VAL A 84 -1.62 0.44 10.80
N ILE A 85 -0.98 1.58 11.00
CA ILE A 85 0.29 1.71 11.71
C ILE A 85 -0.03 2.23 13.11
N GLU A 86 0.38 1.49 14.11
CA GLU A 86 0.32 1.81 15.54
C GLU A 86 1.71 1.66 16.15
N GLU A 87 1.90 2.12 17.37
CA GLU A 87 3.14 1.89 18.09
C GLU A 87 3.50 0.39 18.11
N ARG A 88 4.65 0.03 17.56
CA ARG A 88 5.17 -1.36 17.46
C ARG A 88 4.29 -2.37 16.75
N LYS A 89 3.26 -1.92 16.02
CA LYS A 89 2.36 -2.81 15.32
C LYS A 89 1.95 -2.25 13.97
N ILE A 90 2.09 -3.07 12.94
CA ILE A 90 1.51 -2.82 11.62
C ILE A 90 0.45 -3.91 11.40
N SER A 91 -0.75 -3.51 11.05
CA SER A 91 -1.87 -4.41 10.80
C SER A 91 -2.63 -4.01 9.54
N MET A 92 -3.38 -4.95 9.00
CA MET A 92 -4.27 -4.68 7.88
C MET A 92 -5.47 -3.84 8.34
N ASP A 93 -5.94 -2.94 7.49
CA ASP A 93 -7.20 -2.24 7.70
C ASP A 93 -8.36 -3.22 7.87
N SER A 94 -9.20 -3.01 8.90
CA SER A 94 -10.30 -3.92 9.24
C SER A 94 -11.36 -4.03 8.15
N GLY A 95 -11.59 -2.97 7.38
CA GLY A 95 -12.50 -2.98 6.22
C GLY A 95 -11.95 -3.85 5.09
N LYS A 96 -10.63 -3.81 4.86
CA LYS A 96 -9.96 -4.68 3.89
C LYS A 96 -9.98 -6.14 4.34
N LEU A 97 -9.77 -6.40 5.62
CA LEU A 97 -9.84 -7.76 6.18
C LEU A 97 -11.25 -8.34 6.02
N LYS A 98 -12.29 -7.55 6.32
CA LYS A 98 -13.67 -7.96 6.09
C LYS A 98 -13.95 -8.25 4.61
N GLY A 99 -13.41 -7.43 3.71
CA GLY A 99 -13.52 -7.67 2.26
C GLY A 99 -12.92 -9.01 1.81
N ILE A 100 -11.89 -9.53 2.51
CA ILE A 100 -11.36 -10.89 2.25
C ILE A 100 -12.30 -11.95 2.80
N GLN A 101 -12.79 -11.78 4.02
CA GLN A 101 -13.69 -12.74 4.67
C GLN A 101 -15.00 -12.91 3.89
N ASP A 102 -15.53 -11.82 3.36
CA ASP A 102 -16.76 -11.80 2.57
C ASP A 102 -16.51 -12.08 1.07
N TRP A 103 -15.27 -12.41 0.66
CA TRP A 103 -14.95 -12.65 -0.74
C TRP A 103 -15.65 -13.90 -1.25
N PRO A 104 -16.42 -13.80 -2.33
CA PRO A 104 -17.10 -14.98 -2.87
C PRO A 104 -16.09 -16.00 -3.40
N VAL A 105 -16.42 -17.29 -3.27
CA VAL A 105 -15.58 -18.37 -3.80
C VAL A 105 -15.35 -18.15 -5.30
N PRO A 106 -14.10 -18.03 -5.76
CA PRO A 106 -13.82 -17.76 -7.15
C PRO A 106 -14.21 -18.97 -8.03
N THR A 107 -15.03 -18.73 -9.05
CA THR A 107 -15.51 -19.75 -9.99
C THR A 107 -14.88 -19.64 -11.37
N THR A 108 -14.12 -18.59 -11.63
CA THR A 108 -13.43 -18.33 -12.91
C THR A 108 -11.96 -18.04 -12.71
N VAL A 109 -11.13 -18.27 -13.73
CA VAL A 109 -9.69 -17.93 -13.75
C VAL A 109 -9.46 -16.45 -13.41
N LYS A 110 -10.31 -15.57 -13.96
CA LYS A 110 -10.22 -14.13 -13.71
C LYS A 110 -10.43 -13.81 -12.23
N GLN A 111 -11.41 -14.47 -11.60
CA GLN A 111 -11.68 -14.29 -10.16
C GLN A 111 -10.56 -14.86 -9.29
N VAL A 112 -9.98 -16.01 -9.65
CA VAL A 112 -8.81 -16.56 -8.94
C VAL A 112 -7.62 -15.60 -9.03
N ARG A 113 -7.33 -15.05 -10.21
CA ARG A 113 -6.25 -14.07 -10.38
C ARG A 113 -6.51 -12.78 -9.60
N ALA A 114 -7.75 -12.31 -9.56
CA ALA A 114 -8.14 -11.13 -8.78
C ALA A 114 -7.95 -11.37 -7.27
N PHE A 115 -8.38 -12.52 -6.77
CA PHE A 115 -8.19 -12.92 -5.37
C PHE A 115 -6.70 -13.03 -5.00
N LEU A 116 -5.90 -13.70 -5.83
CA LEU A 116 -4.46 -13.83 -5.62
C LEU A 116 -3.75 -12.48 -5.70
N GLY A 117 -4.14 -11.61 -6.63
CA GLY A 117 -3.59 -10.25 -6.74
C GLY A 117 -3.87 -9.41 -5.50
N PHE A 118 -5.08 -9.52 -4.95
CA PHE A 118 -5.43 -8.87 -3.69
C PHE A 118 -4.65 -9.45 -2.51
N GLY A 119 -4.61 -10.79 -2.38
CA GLY A 119 -3.87 -11.47 -1.32
C GLY A 119 -2.37 -11.18 -1.36
N ASN A 120 -1.79 -11.09 -2.56
CA ASN A 120 -0.36 -10.80 -2.75
C ASN A 120 0.06 -9.42 -2.22
N PHE A 121 -0.83 -8.43 -2.25
CA PHE A 121 -0.58 -7.13 -1.63
C PHE A 121 -0.31 -7.26 -0.13
N TYR A 122 -0.98 -8.20 0.55
CA TYR A 122 -0.86 -8.42 1.99
C TYR A 122 0.03 -9.62 2.38
N GLN A 123 0.80 -10.18 1.44
CA GLN A 123 1.60 -11.39 1.65
C GLN A 123 2.52 -11.33 2.87
N HIS A 124 3.11 -10.16 3.15
CA HIS A 124 4.00 -9.96 4.30
C HIS A 124 3.28 -9.99 5.65
N SER A 125 1.97 -9.76 5.66
CA SER A 125 1.12 -9.78 6.86
C SER A 125 0.46 -11.14 7.11
N ILE A 126 0.56 -12.08 6.15
CA ILE A 126 -0.07 -13.39 6.21
C ILE A 126 1.02 -14.45 6.41
N ARG A 127 0.98 -15.12 7.57
CA ARG A 127 1.93 -16.21 7.87
C ARG A 127 1.74 -17.37 6.89
N HIS A 128 2.83 -17.90 6.36
CA HIS A 128 2.81 -19.00 5.38
C HIS A 128 1.98 -18.73 4.12
N PHE A 129 1.93 -17.47 3.68
CA PHE A 129 1.14 -17.04 2.52
C PHE A 129 1.35 -17.93 1.29
N TYR A 130 2.60 -18.26 0.96
CA TYR A 130 2.92 -19.05 -0.23
C TYR A 130 2.38 -20.49 -0.17
N ASP A 131 2.35 -21.09 1.01
CA ASP A 131 1.77 -22.42 1.20
C ASP A 131 0.26 -22.40 1.02
N LEU A 132 -0.39 -21.33 1.52
CA LEU A 132 -1.84 -21.13 1.39
C LEU A 132 -2.28 -20.90 -0.06
N VAL A 133 -1.50 -20.16 -0.85
CA VAL A 133 -1.86 -19.84 -2.25
C VAL A 133 -1.38 -20.87 -3.27
N LYS A 134 -0.52 -21.81 -2.87
CA LYS A 134 0.03 -22.85 -3.76
C LYS A 134 -1.05 -23.67 -4.47
N PRO A 135 -2.13 -24.14 -3.82
CA PRO A 135 -3.21 -24.85 -4.52
C PRO A 135 -3.87 -23.99 -5.63
N LEU A 136 -4.14 -22.72 -5.34
CA LEU A 136 -4.75 -21.80 -6.31
C LEU A 136 -3.82 -21.54 -7.51
N ASN A 137 -2.54 -21.39 -7.28
CA ASN A 137 -1.54 -21.26 -8.34
C ASN A 137 -1.43 -22.53 -9.20
N ASN A 138 -1.55 -23.71 -8.60
CA ASN A 138 -1.56 -24.98 -9.35
C ASN A 138 -2.79 -25.07 -10.25
N VAL A 139 -3.98 -24.69 -9.77
CA VAL A 139 -5.20 -24.60 -10.59
C VAL A 139 -4.98 -23.69 -11.81
N LEU A 140 -4.36 -22.51 -11.62
CA LEU A 140 -4.07 -21.60 -12.73
C LEU A 140 -3.11 -22.20 -13.75
N LYS A 141 -2.10 -22.98 -13.32
CA LYS A 141 -1.16 -23.67 -14.21
C LYS A 141 -1.88 -24.73 -15.05
N ILE A 142 -2.70 -25.57 -14.43
CA ILE A 142 -3.46 -26.63 -15.10
C ILE A 142 -4.40 -26.03 -16.16
N ILE A 143 -5.09 -24.95 -15.82
CA ILE A 143 -6.00 -24.28 -16.76
C ILE A 143 -5.24 -23.63 -17.93
N SER A 144 -4.06 -23.09 -17.70
CA SER A 144 -3.22 -22.49 -18.74
C SER A 144 -2.67 -23.54 -19.71
N SER A 145 -2.47 -24.79 -19.28
CA SER A 145 -1.93 -25.86 -20.11
C SER A 145 -2.98 -26.68 -20.87
N ASN A 146 -4.23 -26.78 -20.34
CA ASN A 146 -5.22 -27.74 -20.84
C ASN A 146 -6.55 -27.11 -21.35
N GLY A 147 -6.66 -25.76 -21.41
CA GLY A 147 -7.93 -25.08 -21.72
C GLY A 147 -8.86 -25.01 -20.48
N PRO A 148 -10.04 -24.37 -20.58
CA PRO A 148 -10.84 -24.03 -19.39
C PRO A 148 -11.57 -25.25 -18.78
N PRO A 149 -11.06 -25.85 -17.69
CA PRO A 149 -11.84 -26.75 -16.85
C PRO A 149 -12.72 -25.94 -15.91
N ILE A 150 -13.79 -26.58 -15.43
CA ILE A 150 -14.69 -25.99 -14.46
C ILE A 150 -13.92 -25.83 -13.14
N VAL A 151 -13.58 -24.60 -12.78
CA VAL A 151 -12.81 -24.23 -11.57
C VAL A 151 -13.40 -24.80 -10.27
N LYS A 152 -14.70 -25.11 -10.26
CA LYS A 152 -15.40 -25.72 -9.12
C LYS A 152 -14.84 -27.08 -8.68
N GLU A 153 -14.28 -27.86 -9.61
CA GLU A 153 -13.86 -29.24 -9.35
C GLU A 153 -12.55 -29.32 -8.49
N TYR A 154 -11.82 -28.22 -8.38
CA TYR A 154 -10.52 -28.14 -7.71
C TYR A 154 -10.53 -27.35 -6.40
N LEU A 155 -11.63 -26.70 -6.04
CA LEU A 155 -11.72 -25.77 -4.90
C LEU A 155 -12.55 -26.29 -3.73
N ILE A 156 -13.18 -27.47 -3.85
CA ILE A 156 -13.97 -28.09 -2.77
C ILE A 156 -13.26 -29.39 -2.36
N PRO A 157 -12.82 -29.53 -1.09
CA PRO A 157 -12.38 -30.80 -0.56
C PRO A 157 -13.56 -31.78 -0.43
#